data_be68d1508413342a3a9e0488c681eed8
#
_entry.id   be68d1508413342a3a9e0488c681eed8
#
_cell.length_a   1.000
_cell.length_b   1.000
_cell.length_c   1.000
_cell.angle_alpha   90.00
_cell.angle_beta   90.00
_cell.angle_gamma   90.00
#
_symmetry.space_group_name_H-M   'P 1'
#
loop_
_entity.id
_entity.type
_entity.pdbx_description
1 polymer ?
#
loop_
_entity_poly.entity_id
_entity_poly.type
_entity_poly.pdbx_seq_one_letter_code
_entity_poly.pdbx_strand_id
1 'polypeptide(L)'
;MRRLGGIVAGFLLVVGAVVAVAPVAHASTPRAYQVVTIHIRDNTYNPNTAAIAAGATVRWVNDGRNPHTVTSSTAGQFDSGVLKPGKSFTRSFPKTGQYAYYCTLHGTPTSGQRGALGVGDTAAPDAVQPTGAGTQEAPTYEASGKTINVPEDASTIQGAVDKAKPGDLVLVAPGVYKEAVKVTTDGIVIRGVNRNTTILDGEFKRDNGVFVVGANGVAVENMTARNYKTNGFFWNAVLGYRGSYLTAYRNGDYGIYAYDSQYGQFDHSYASGSPDSGFYIGQCNPCHAVITDVISEYNQLGYSGTNSSTDLSIVNSVWSHNRSGIVPNSLDTEELPPQGHNTIAGNVVSDNGNPDAVRSTGNAEFDAAFGAGIAIVGGVDDVITKNRVERNPKIGIALAPNPGIQTNVWPATGNQVTDNTVQGSGMADLAVVLGSSADGNCFSGNTFTTSAPADIETLWPCSGTGAGDPANGALDIGKFLDVSGNAKGKPYRKSPVPKRQPNMPRATRAKAQPAGAPAPVDLAAITVPASSS
;
A
#
# COMPACT_ATOMS: atom_id res chain seq x y z
N MET A 1 1.66 -65.37 -58.21
CA MET A 1 0.63 -66.28 -58.77
C MET A 1 -0.66 -65.57 -58.78
N ARG A 2 -1.13 -65.12 -59.99
CA ARG A 2 -2.36 -65.55 -60.67
C ARG A 2 -3.64 -65.25 -59.83
N ARG A 3 -4.67 -64.58 -60.27
CA ARG A 3 -5.30 -64.20 -61.59
C ARG A 3 -6.34 -63.11 -61.28
N LEU A 4 -6.45 -62.03 -61.98
CA LEU A 4 -7.27 -61.72 -63.17
C LEU A 4 -8.72 -62.24 -63.22
N GLY A 5 -9.62 -61.33 -63.39
CA GLY A 5 -10.93 -61.39 -63.99
C GLY A 5 -11.85 -60.35 -63.37
N GLY A 6 -12.53 -59.50 -64.01
CA GLY A 6 -12.94 -59.28 -65.43
C GLY A 6 -14.21 -58.49 -65.39
N ILE A 7 -14.26 -57.48 -66.19
CA ILE A 7 -15.21 -56.46 -66.59
C ILE A 7 -16.65 -56.96 -66.78
N VAL A 8 -17.68 -56.16 -66.37
CA VAL A 8 -18.85 -55.86 -67.22
C VAL A 8 -19.42 -54.50 -66.87
N ALA A 9 -19.55 -53.64 -67.88
CA ALA A 9 -20.16 -52.34 -67.83
C ALA A 9 -21.72 -52.45 -67.95
N GLY A 10 -22.42 -51.71 -67.19
CA GLY A 10 -23.86 -51.52 -67.34
C GLY A 10 -24.23 -50.05 -67.19
N PHE A 11 -24.54 -49.40 -68.32
CA PHE A 11 -25.11 -48.04 -68.33
C PHE A 11 -26.56 -48.09 -67.88
N LEU A 12 -26.88 -47.37 -66.81
CA LEU A 12 -28.24 -47.01 -66.48
C LEU A 12 -28.38 -45.49 -66.40
N LEU A 13 -29.13 -44.93 -67.36
CA LEU A 13 -29.58 -43.55 -67.33
C LEU A 13 -30.59 -43.39 -66.18
N VAL A 14 -30.28 -42.58 -65.17
CA VAL A 14 -31.26 -42.11 -64.22
C VAL A 14 -31.49 -40.62 -64.40
N VAL A 15 -32.69 -40.28 -64.83
CA VAL A 15 -33.19 -38.90 -64.88
C VAL A 15 -33.30 -38.34 -63.47
N GLY A 16 -32.40 -37.45 -63.11
CA GLY A 16 -32.41 -36.79 -61.83
C GLY A 16 -33.38 -35.61 -61.80
N ALA A 17 -34.41 -35.70 -60.96
CA ALA A 17 -35.22 -34.54 -60.60
C ALA A 17 -34.39 -33.61 -59.71
N VAL A 18 -34.17 -32.37 -60.17
CA VAL A 18 -33.57 -31.31 -59.37
C VAL A 18 -34.59 -30.83 -58.35
N VAL A 19 -34.45 -31.27 -57.13
CA VAL A 19 -35.15 -30.70 -55.97
C VAL A 19 -34.39 -29.44 -55.54
N ALA A 20 -34.95 -28.25 -55.80
CA ALA A 20 -34.44 -27.01 -55.26
C ALA A 20 -34.59 -27.01 -53.73
N VAL A 21 -33.48 -27.23 -53.05
CA VAL A 21 -33.40 -27.04 -51.57
C VAL A 21 -33.34 -25.54 -51.32
N ALA A 22 -34.42 -24.99 -50.76
CA ALA A 22 -34.43 -23.62 -50.25
C ALA A 22 -33.36 -23.48 -49.15
N PRO A 23 -32.59 -22.37 -49.09
CA PRO A 23 -31.64 -22.17 -48.02
C PRO A 23 -32.35 -22.10 -46.67
N VAL A 24 -32.08 -23.05 -45.79
CA VAL A 24 -32.51 -23.01 -44.40
C VAL A 24 -31.81 -21.81 -43.76
N ALA A 25 -32.55 -20.77 -43.44
CA ALA A 25 -32.07 -19.67 -42.65
C ALA A 25 -31.56 -20.25 -41.32
N HIS A 26 -30.28 -20.27 -41.11
CA HIS A 26 -29.70 -20.60 -39.84
C HIS A 26 -30.14 -19.50 -38.86
N ALA A 27 -31.10 -19.84 -37.99
CA ALA A 27 -31.39 -19.03 -36.84
C ALA A 27 -30.10 -18.90 -36.06
N SER A 28 -29.55 -17.68 -35.99
CA SER A 28 -28.41 -17.37 -35.17
C SER A 28 -28.78 -17.73 -33.74
N THR A 29 -28.14 -18.75 -33.18
CA THR A 29 -28.20 -19.03 -31.76
C THR A 29 -27.97 -17.74 -31.00
N PRO A 30 -28.77 -17.40 -29.98
CA PRO A 30 -28.54 -16.22 -29.18
C PRO A 30 -27.09 -16.28 -28.64
N ARG A 31 -26.25 -15.35 -29.05
CA ARG A 31 -24.87 -15.25 -28.56
C ARG A 31 -24.99 -15.06 -27.06
N ALA A 32 -24.57 -16.05 -26.28
CA ALA A 32 -24.54 -15.92 -24.83
C ALA A 32 -23.75 -14.66 -24.53
N TYR A 33 -24.38 -13.66 -23.90
CA TYR A 33 -23.72 -12.41 -23.57
C TYR A 33 -22.60 -12.72 -22.59
N GLN A 34 -21.37 -12.45 -23.01
CA GLN A 34 -20.20 -12.64 -22.18
C GLN A 34 -20.33 -11.72 -20.96
N VAL A 35 -20.26 -12.30 -19.76
CA VAL A 35 -20.11 -11.53 -18.52
C VAL A 35 -18.62 -11.49 -18.19
N VAL A 36 -18.05 -10.30 -18.16
CA VAL A 36 -16.67 -10.05 -17.75
C VAL A 36 -16.68 -9.53 -16.32
N THR A 37 -15.92 -10.17 -15.44
CA THR A 37 -15.78 -9.71 -14.06
C THR A 37 -14.49 -8.90 -13.91
N ILE A 38 -14.61 -7.74 -13.27
CA ILE A 38 -13.48 -6.89 -12.84
C ILE A 38 -13.53 -6.82 -11.32
N HIS A 39 -12.45 -7.21 -10.70
CA HIS A 39 -12.30 -7.16 -9.26
C HIS A 39 -11.83 -5.76 -8.85
N ILE A 40 -12.49 -5.17 -7.87
CA ILE A 40 -12.05 -3.93 -7.24
C ILE A 40 -11.31 -4.35 -5.98
N ARG A 41 -10.02 -4.07 -5.93
CA ARG A 41 -9.18 -4.34 -4.77
C ARG A 41 -8.66 -3.02 -4.22
N ASP A 42 -7.90 -3.07 -3.15
CA ASP A 42 -7.48 -1.84 -2.48
C ASP A 42 -6.78 -0.89 -3.47
N ASN A 43 -7.52 0.17 -3.84
CA ASN A 43 -7.15 1.24 -4.77
C ASN A 43 -6.84 0.81 -6.23
N THR A 44 -7.18 -0.40 -6.66
CA THR A 44 -7.00 -0.88 -8.05
C THR A 44 -8.25 -1.53 -8.63
N TYR A 45 -8.32 -1.62 -9.96
CA TYR A 45 -9.25 -2.49 -10.70
C TYR A 45 -8.45 -3.60 -11.37
N ASN A 46 -8.86 -4.85 -11.21
CA ASN A 46 -8.13 -5.99 -11.79
C ASN A 46 -9.08 -6.89 -12.62
N PRO A 47 -8.89 -6.98 -13.95
CA PRO A 47 -7.94 -6.19 -14.74
C PRO A 47 -8.34 -4.69 -14.80
N ASN A 48 -7.36 -3.79 -14.90
CA ASN A 48 -7.62 -2.35 -15.03
C ASN A 48 -8.06 -1.97 -16.45
N THR A 49 -7.78 -2.82 -17.45
CA THR A 49 -8.31 -2.67 -18.81
C THR A 49 -8.83 -4.00 -19.35
N ALA A 50 -9.89 -3.94 -20.14
CA ALA A 50 -10.44 -5.12 -20.80
C ALA A 50 -11.03 -4.81 -22.17
N ALA A 51 -10.87 -5.76 -23.12
CA ALA A 51 -11.60 -5.76 -24.40
C ALA A 51 -12.82 -6.66 -24.27
N ILE A 52 -14.01 -6.14 -24.62
CA ILE A 52 -15.27 -6.85 -24.55
C ILE A 52 -16.08 -6.73 -25.84
N ALA A 53 -16.92 -7.70 -26.16
CA ALA A 53 -17.83 -7.62 -27.29
C ALA A 53 -18.91 -6.54 -27.07
N ALA A 54 -19.39 -5.92 -28.14
CA ALA A 54 -20.57 -5.06 -28.07
C ALA A 54 -21.79 -5.87 -27.56
N GLY A 55 -22.50 -5.32 -26.56
CA GLY A 55 -23.58 -6.01 -25.85
C GLY A 55 -23.14 -6.86 -24.66
N ALA A 56 -21.83 -7.04 -24.42
CA ALA A 56 -21.32 -7.71 -23.23
C ALA A 56 -21.70 -6.96 -21.94
N THR A 57 -21.74 -7.71 -20.87
CA THR A 57 -22.02 -7.18 -19.53
C THR A 57 -20.76 -7.25 -18.69
N VAL A 58 -20.41 -6.16 -18.03
CA VAL A 58 -19.31 -6.10 -17.07
C VAL A 58 -19.89 -6.07 -15.66
N ARG A 59 -19.29 -6.86 -14.80
CA ARG A 59 -19.59 -6.90 -13.37
C ARG A 59 -18.34 -6.52 -12.59
N TRP A 60 -18.38 -5.39 -11.89
CA TRP A 60 -17.37 -4.99 -10.93
C TRP A 60 -17.74 -5.53 -9.55
N VAL A 61 -16.79 -6.19 -8.90
CA VAL A 61 -16.99 -6.79 -7.56
C VAL A 61 -15.95 -6.16 -6.62
N ASN A 62 -16.42 -5.55 -5.54
CA ASN A 62 -15.51 -5.05 -4.52
C ASN A 62 -15.08 -6.19 -3.60
N ASP A 63 -13.93 -6.78 -3.89
CA ASP A 63 -13.28 -7.81 -3.08
C ASP A 63 -12.24 -7.21 -2.11
N GLY A 64 -12.02 -5.89 -2.19
CA GLY A 64 -11.14 -5.15 -1.30
C GLY A 64 -11.77 -4.85 0.06
N ARG A 65 -11.00 -4.22 0.92
CA ARG A 65 -11.38 -3.86 2.28
C ARG A 65 -12.10 -2.52 2.37
N ASN A 66 -11.81 -1.62 1.44
CA ASN A 66 -12.30 -0.25 1.42
C ASN A 66 -13.54 -0.07 0.53
N PRO A 67 -14.36 0.97 0.77
CA PRO A 67 -15.42 1.36 -0.16
C PRO A 67 -14.83 1.92 -1.45
N HIS A 68 -15.44 1.61 -2.59
CA HIS A 68 -15.03 2.09 -3.91
C HIS A 68 -16.21 2.59 -4.73
N THR A 69 -15.95 3.29 -5.85
CA THR A 69 -16.95 3.59 -6.88
C THR A 69 -16.44 3.14 -8.25
N VAL A 70 -17.36 2.97 -9.20
CA VAL A 70 -17.07 2.78 -10.63
C VAL A 70 -17.78 3.90 -11.37
N THR A 71 -17.08 5.00 -11.56
CA THR A 71 -17.65 6.24 -12.11
C THR A 71 -17.01 6.54 -13.47
N SER A 72 -17.82 6.74 -14.51
CA SER A 72 -17.31 7.08 -15.85
C SER A 72 -16.52 8.38 -15.84
N SER A 73 -15.38 8.40 -16.53
CA SER A 73 -14.62 9.63 -16.79
C SER A 73 -15.37 10.61 -17.70
N THR A 74 -16.36 10.13 -18.45
CA THR A 74 -17.32 10.96 -19.18
C THR A 74 -18.53 11.24 -18.30
N ALA A 75 -18.74 12.50 -17.98
CA ALA A 75 -19.81 12.93 -17.05
C ALA A 75 -21.18 12.37 -17.46
N GLY A 76 -21.91 11.81 -16.48
CA GLY A 76 -23.27 11.33 -16.65
C GLY A 76 -23.43 10.00 -17.41
N GLN A 77 -22.35 9.35 -17.82
CA GLN A 77 -22.43 8.12 -18.59
C GLN A 77 -22.78 6.91 -17.72
N PHE A 78 -22.12 6.75 -16.56
CA PHE A 78 -22.48 5.82 -15.49
C PHE A 78 -21.78 6.15 -14.17
N ASP A 79 -22.41 5.73 -13.09
CA ASP A 79 -21.86 5.78 -11.73
C ASP A 79 -22.49 4.64 -10.91
N SER A 80 -21.68 3.87 -10.23
CA SER A 80 -22.12 2.80 -9.34
C SER A 80 -22.63 3.30 -7.98
N GLY A 81 -22.35 4.57 -7.63
CA GLY A 81 -22.32 5.00 -6.24
C GLY A 81 -21.29 4.21 -5.43
N VAL A 82 -21.32 4.36 -4.11
CA VAL A 82 -20.35 3.71 -3.21
C VAL A 82 -20.65 2.21 -3.07
N LEU A 83 -19.70 1.39 -3.51
CA LEU A 83 -19.69 -0.07 -3.34
C LEU A 83 -18.90 -0.42 -2.08
N LYS A 84 -19.57 -0.88 -1.04
CA LYS A 84 -18.93 -1.43 0.17
C LYS A 84 -18.27 -2.77 -0.14
N PRO A 85 -17.32 -3.28 0.68
CA PRO A 85 -16.79 -4.64 0.58
C PRO A 85 -17.86 -5.70 0.34
N GLY A 86 -17.63 -6.62 -0.59
CA GLY A 86 -18.56 -7.67 -1.00
C GLY A 86 -19.72 -7.21 -1.90
N LYS A 87 -19.82 -5.92 -2.25
CA LYS A 87 -20.85 -5.40 -3.16
C LYS A 87 -20.38 -5.38 -4.59
N SER A 88 -21.32 -5.40 -5.53
CA SER A 88 -21.00 -5.37 -6.96
C SER A 88 -21.90 -4.39 -7.71
N PHE A 89 -21.37 -3.90 -8.84
CA PHE A 89 -22.08 -3.11 -9.83
C PHE A 89 -22.03 -3.84 -11.17
N THR A 90 -23.13 -3.84 -11.92
CA THR A 90 -23.23 -4.54 -13.21
C THR A 90 -23.80 -3.62 -14.26
N ARG A 91 -23.18 -3.60 -15.45
CA ARG A 91 -23.63 -2.78 -16.58
C ARG A 91 -23.37 -3.47 -17.92
N SER A 92 -24.31 -3.36 -18.86
CA SER A 92 -24.14 -3.78 -20.25
C SER A 92 -23.66 -2.63 -21.13
N PHE A 93 -22.83 -2.96 -22.13
CA PHE A 93 -22.22 -2.02 -23.06
C PHE A 93 -22.64 -2.33 -24.50
N PRO A 94 -23.81 -1.84 -24.95
CA PRO A 94 -24.33 -2.15 -26.28
C PRO A 94 -23.63 -1.38 -27.43
N LYS A 95 -22.99 -0.23 -27.13
CA LYS A 95 -22.34 0.62 -28.12
C LYS A 95 -20.82 0.37 -28.14
N THR A 96 -20.24 0.29 -29.34
CA THR A 96 -18.80 0.22 -29.53
C THR A 96 -18.13 1.53 -29.07
N GLY A 97 -16.89 1.44 -28.61
CA GLY A 97 -16.10 2.59 -28.19
C GLY A 97 -15.22 2.31 -26.97
N GLN A 98 -14.52 3.32 -26.50
CA GLN A 98 -13.73 3.28 -25.27
C GLN A 98 -14.51 3.89 -24.11
N TYR A 99 -14.43 3.27 -22.95
CA TYR A 99 -15.11 3.69 -21.72
C TYR A 99 -14.12 3.71 -20.57
N ALA A 100 -13.55 4.88 -20.31
CA ALA A 100 -12.70 5.11 -19.16
C ALA A 100 -13.55 5.36 -17.89
N TYR A 101 -13.08 4.85 -16.76
CA TYR A 101 -13.74 5.01 -15.46
C TYR A 101 -12.70 5.11 -14.34
N TYR A 102 -13.14 5.60 -13.18
CA TYR A 102 -12.28 5.80 -12.02
C TYR A 102 -13.09 5.65 -10.71
N CYS A 103 -12.38 5.54 -9.60
CA CYS A 103 -12.96 5.59 -8.26
C CYS A 103 -12.92 7.03 -7.74
N THR A 104 -14.05 7.63 -7.41
CA THR A 104 -14.11 9.01 -6.90
C THR A 104 -13.49 9.18 -5.52
N LEU A 105 -13.36 8.06 -4.76
CA LEU A 105 -12.76 8.06 -3.42
C LEU A 105 -11.23 7.94 -3.47
N HIS A 106 -10.66 7.30 -4.54
CA HIS A 106 -9.24 6.98 -4.61
C HIS A 106 -8.57 7.46 -5.90
N GLY A 107 -9.24 8.30 -6.69
CA GLY A 107 -8.69 8.78 -7.96
C GLY A 107 -9.40 10.00 -8.53
N THR A 108 -8.98 10.32 -9.74
CA THR A 108 -9.55 11.31 -10.64
C THR A 108 -9.66 10.69 -12.03
N PRO A 109 -10.29 11.33 -13.02
CA PRO A 109 -10.28 10.82 -14.40
C PRO A 109 -8.88 10.59 -14.99
N THR A 110 -7.85 11.22 -14.44
CA THR A 110 -6.47 11.20 -14.99
C THR A 110 -5.43 10.59 -14.06
N SER A 111 -5.78 10.28 -12.81
CA SER A 111 -4.80 9.84 -11.80
C SER A 111 -5.43 8.92 -10.74
N GLY A 112 -4.63 8.09 -10.08
CA GLY A 112 -5.06 7.16 -9.04
C GLY A 112 -5.85 5.98 -9.61
N GLN A 113 -6.80 5.44 -8.84
CA GLN A 113 -7.56 4.24 -9.20
C GLN A 113 -8.44 4.44 -10.44
N ARG A 114 -8.00 3.89 -11.57
CA ARG A 114 -8.62 4.03 -12.90
C ARG A 114 -8.71 2.71 -13.63
N GLY A 115 -9.65 2.63 -14.57
CA GLY A 115 -9.75 1.52 -15.51
C GLY A 115 -10.38 1.96 -16.83
N ALA A 116 -10.33 1.08 -17.83
CA ALA A 116 -10.93 1.35 -19.13
C ALA A 116 -11.40 0.07 -19.85
N LEU A 117 -12.43 0.21 -20.67
CA LEU A 117 -12.95 -0.85 -21.53
C LEU A 117 -12.85 -0.45 -23.00
N GLY A 118 -12.40 -1.39 -23.85
CA GLY A 118 -12.61 -1.35 -25.30
C GLY A 118 -13.79 -2.23 -25.66
N VAL A 119 -14.83 -1.66 -26.28
CA VAL A 119 -16.08 -2.37 -26.61
C VAL A 119 -16.22 -2.55 -28.11
N GLY A 120 -16.50 -3.77 -28.56
CA GLY A 120 -16.63 -4.15 -29.96
C GLY A 120 -15.27 -4.34 -30.64
N ASP A 121 -15.10 -3.83 -31.86
CA ASP A 121 -13.84 -3.92 -32.60
C ASP A 121 -12.79 -2.90 -32.12
N THR A 122 -13.11 -2.16 -31.07
CA THR A 122 -12.19 -1.21 -30.46
C THR A 122 -11.17 -1.99 -29.62
N ALA A 123 -9.89 -1.81 -29.89
CA ALA A 123 -8.83 -2.41 -29.08
C ALA A 123 -9.00 -2.03 -27.62
N ALA A 124 -8.62 -2.94 -26.70
CA ALA A 124 -8.52 -2.57 -25.31
C ALA A 124 -7.57 -1.36 -25.20
N PRO A 125 -7.91 -0.34 -24.42
CA PRO A 125 -6.96 0.72 -24.12
C PRO A 125 -5.69 0.12 -23.52
N ASP A 126 -4.57 0.83 -23.66
CA ASP A 126 -3.34 0.45 -22.97
C ASP A 126 -3.60 0.30 -21.48
N ALA A 127 -2.91 -0.65 -20.86
CA ALA A 127 -3.01 -0.85 -19.43
C ALA A 127 -2.67 0.45 -18.68
N VAL A 128 -3.51 0.81 -17.72
CA VAL A 128 -3.21 1.94 -16.84
C VAL A 128 -1.99 1.56 -16.01
N GLN A 129 -0.87 2.22 -16.28
CA GLN A 129 0.35 1.99 -15.49
C GLN A 129 0.23 2.67 -14.14
N PRO A 130 0.64 2.00 -13.04
CA PRO A 130 0.76 2.62 -11.73
C PRO A 130 1.75 3.81 -11.77
N THR A 131 1.46 4.88 -11.04
CA THR A 131 2.39 6.01 -10.88
C THR A 131 3.64 5.57 -10.12
N GLY A 132 3.48 4.62 -9.21
CA GLY A 132 4.58 4.00 -8.46
C GLY A 132 5.47 3.06 -9.28
N ALA A 133 5.18 2.83 -10.58
CA ALA A 133 5.93 1.91 -11.42
C ALA A 133 7.02 2.59 -12.23
N GLY A 134 8.16 1.90 -12.37
CA GLY A 134 9.25 2.30 -13.24
C GLY A 134 9.98 3.57 -12.78
N THR A 135 11.07 3.89 -13.46
CA THR A 135 11.87 5.08 -13.15
C THR A 135 11.25 6.31 -13.79
N GLN A 136 10.88 7.28 -12.96
CA GLN A 136 10.40 8.59 -13.37
C GLN A 136 11.34 9.67 -12.81
N GLU A 137 11.25 10.89 -13.29
CA GLU A 137 12.04 11.99 -12.74
C GLU A 137 11.34 12.60 -11.51
N ALA A 138 12.13 12.90 -10.47
CA ALA A 138 11.62 13.63 -9.33
C ALA A 138 11.15 15.02 -9.74
N PRO A 139 9.97 15.47 -9.31
CA PRO A 139 9.49 16.81 -9.64
C PRO A 139 10.33 17.88 -8.95
N THR A 140 10.48 19.01 -9.61
CA THR A 140 11.14 20.18 -9.05
C THR A 140 10.20 21.37 -9.11
N TYR A 141 9.90 21.94 -7.96
CA TYR A 141 9.07 23.14 -7.83
C TYR A 141 9.78 24.17 -6.98
N GLU A 142 9.82 25.40 -7.47
CA GLU A 142 10.37 26.52 -6.73
C GLU A 142 9.32 27.23 -5.88
N ALA A 143 9.73 27.72 -4.71
CA ALA A 143 8.85 28.53 -3.89
C ALA A 143 8.48 29.83 -4.61
N SER A 144 7.19 30.12 -4.75
CA SER A 144 6.70 31.36 -5.38
C SER A 144 6.91 32.60 -4.51
N GLY A 145 7.13 32.40 -3.21
CA GLY A 145 7.17 33.47 -2.21
C GLY A 145 5.79 33.96 -1.76
N LYS A 146 4.70 33.49 -2.38
CA LYS A 146 3.34 33.85 -2.01
C LYS A 146 2.84 32.97 -0.87
N THR A 147 2.17 33.59 0.09
CA THR A 147 1.46 32.92 1.19
C THR A 147 -0.04 33.24 1.11
N ILE A 148 -0.86 32.21 1.28
CA ILE A 148 -2.31 32.32 1.45
C ILE A 148 -2.62 31.91 2.88
N ASN A 149 -3.08 32.88 3.68
CA ASN A 149 -3.35 32.66 5.10
C ASN A 149 -4.78 32.17 5.32
N VAL A 150 -4.94 31.20 6.21
CA VAL A 150 -6.25 30.72 6.67
C VAL A 150 -6.38 31.11 8.15
N PRO A 151 -7.43 31.86 8.56
CA PRO A 151 -8.64 32.19 7.79
C PRO A 151 -8.61 33.53 7.02
N GLU A 152 -7.54 34.32 7.05
CA GLU A 152 -7.52 35.71 6.59
C GLU A 152 -7.79 35.85 5.07
N ASP A 153 -7.07 35.09 4.22
CA ASP A 153 -7.20 35.15 2.76
C ASP A 153 -8.25 34.17 2.22
N ALA A 154 -8.54 33.14 3.00
CA ALA A 154 -9.56 32.12 2.72
C ALA A 154 -10.12 31.58 4.02
N SER A 155 -11.44 31.55 4.18
CA SER A 155 -12.12 31.12 5.41
C SER A 155 -11.96 29.63 5.73
N THR A 156 -11.53 28.81 4.76
CA THR A 156 -11.33 27.37 4.87
C THR A 156 -9.99 26.95 4.28
N ILE A 157 -9.46 25.81 4.75
CA ILE A 157 -8.23 25.23 4.19
C ILE A 157 -8.47 24.83 2.73
N GLN A 158 -9.60 24.17 2.41
CA GLN A 158 -9.94 23.83 1.04
C GLN A 158 -9.99 25.07 0.14
N GLY A 159 -10.64 26.15 0.59
CA GLY A 159 -10.72 27.38 -0.19
C GLY A 159 -9.36 28.06 -0.43
N ALA A 160 -8.38 27.87 0.48
CA ALA A 160 -7.01 28.33 0.27
C ALA A 160 -6.27 27.43 -0.74
N VAL A 161 -6.43 26.10 -0.63
CA VAL A 161 -5.86 25.12 -1.56
C VAL A 161 -6.38 25.35 -2.98
N ASP A 162 -7.67 25.62 -3.16
CA ASP A 162 -8.29 25.88 -4.48
C ASP A 162 -7.75 27.17 -5.15
N LYS A 163 -7.25 28.12 -4.35
CA LYS A 163 -6.63 29.37 -4.84
C LYS A 163 -5.13 29.24 -5.11
N ALA A 164 -4.48 28.24 -4.49
CA ALA A 164 -3.04 28.09 -4.53
C ALA A 164 -2.54 27.66 -5.92
N LYS A 165 -1.33 28.11 -6.25
CA LYS A 165 -0.58 27.75 -7.46
C LYS A 165 0.71 27.06 -7.07
N PRO A 166 1.37 26.33 -7.97
CA PRO A 166 2.67 25.73 -7.70
C PRO A 166 3.66 26.72 -7.05
N GLY A 167 4.29 26.29 -5.97
CA GLY A 167 5.21 27.10 -5.18
C GLY A 167 4.58 27.92 -4.06
N ASP A 168 3.26 28.02 -3.98
CA ASP A 168 2.56 28.79 -2.93
C ASP A 168 2.57 28.04 -1.58
N LEU A 169 2.56 28.83 -0.50
CA LEU A 169 2.36 28.37 0.87
C LEU A 169 0.92 28.65 1.32
N VAL A 170 0.19 27.62 1.69
CA VAL A 170 -1.05 27.73 2.45
C VAL A 170 -0.68 27.65 3.93
N LEU A 171 -0.74 28.79 4.64
CA LEU A 171 -0.38 28.88 6.06
C LEU A 171 -1.65 28.92 6.91
N VAL A 172 -1.82 27.87 7.74
CA VAL A 172 -3.05 27.63 8.49
C VAL A 172 -2.87 28.03 9.95
N ALA A 173 -3.63 29.01 10.42
CA ALA A 173 -3.62 29.48 11.80
C ALA A 173 -4.06 28.39 12.80
N PRO A 174 -3.78 28.56 14.10
CA PRO A 174 -4.35 27.70 15.13
C PRO A 174 -5.89 27.70 15.09
N GLY A 175 -6.49 26.51 15.14
CA GLY A 175 -7.93 26.31 15.06
C GLY A 175 -8.29 24.82 14.92
N VAL A 176 -9.58 24.52 15.07
CA VAL A 176 -10.12 23.19 14.78
C VAL A 176 -10.97 23.29 13.50
N TYR A 177 -10.45 22.73 12.44
CA TYR A 177 -11.03 22.77 11.10
C TYR A 177 -11.78 21.47 10.83
N LYS A 178 -13.10 21.55 10.66
CA LYS A 178 -13.98 20.40 10.39
C LYS A 178 -14.09 20.19 8.88
N GLU A 179 -12.96 19.90 8.25
CA GLU A 179 -12.81 19.78 6.80
C GLU A 179 -12.26 18.41 6.37
N ALA A 180 -12.44 18.08 5.12
CA ALA A 180 -11.72 17.06 4.36
C ALA A 180 -11.10 17.78 3.17
N VAL A 181 -9.79 17.92 3.19
CA VAL A 181 -9.07 18.73 2.20
C VAL A 181 -8.60 17.82 1.06
N LYS A 182 -9.03 18.11 -0.17
CA LYS A 182 -8.55 17.42 -1.38
C LYS A 182 -7.60 18.34 -2.15
N VAL A 183 -6.41 17.81 -2.46
CA VAL A 183 -5.36 18.54 -3.17
C VAL A 183 -5.16 17.92 -4.54
N THR A 184 -5.31 18.74 -5.58
CA THR A 184 -5.09 18.38 -6.99
C THR A 184 -4.17 19.38 -7.72
N THR A 185 -3.60 20.33 -6.98
CA THR A 185 -2.66 21.33 -7.49
C THR A 185 -1.24 20.93 -7.11
N ASP A 186 -0.38 20.83 -8.11
CA ASP A 186 1.03 20.49 -7.94
C ASP A 186 1.80 21.52 -7.11
N GLY A 187 2.88 21.06 -6.46
CA GLY A 187 3.94 21.90 -5.91
C GLY A 187 3.52 22.87 -4.81
N ILE A 188 2.40 22.67 -4.13
CA ILE A 188 1.97 23.51 -3.02
C ILE A 188 2.47 22.98 -1.68
N VAL A 189 2.61 23.89 -0.71
CA VAL A 189 2.92 23.57 0.68
C VAL A 189 1.75 23.96 1.57
N ILE A 190 1.23 23.02 2.36
CA ILE A 190 0.19 23.25 3.37
C ILE A 190 0.85 23.13 4.74
N ARG A 191 0.87 24.21 5.51
CA ARG A 191 1.58 24.26 6.79
C ARG A 191 0.73 24.85 7.90
N GLY A 192 0.64 24.13 9.02
CA GLY A 192 0.07 24.66 10.25
C GLY A 192 1.07 25.57 10.99
N VAL A 193 0.56 26.65 11.58
CA VAL A 193 1.38 27.51 12.43
C VAL A 193 1.87 26.77 13.67
N ASN A 194 1.04 25.88 14.22
CA ASN A 194 1.39 25.08 15.39
C ASN A 194 0.73 23.70 15.31
N ARG A 195 1.56 22.65 15.25
CA ARG A 195 1.16 21.26 15.12
C ARG A 195 0.07 20.81 16.11
N ASN A 196 0.15 21.29 17.35
CA ASN A 196 -0.75 20.85 18.40
C ASN A 196 -2.07 21.65 18.48
N THR A 197 -2.19 22.73 17.73
CA THR A 197 -3.37 23.62 17.75
C THR A 197 -3.93 23.91 16.36
N THR A 198 -3.23 23.59 15.28
CA THR A 198 -3.77 23.56 13.92
C THR A 198 -4.28 22.15 13.65
N ILE A 199 -5.57 21.92 13.80
CA ILE A 199 -6.17 20.60 13.88
C ILE A 199 -7.25 20.43 12.82
N LEU A 200 -7.08 19.45 11.92
CA LEU A 200 -8.13 18.91 11.09
C LEU A 200 -8.89 17.83 11.89
N ASP A 201 -10.21 17.98 12.02
CA ASP A 201 -11.07 17.04 12.77
C ASP A 201 -12.18 16.46 11.88
N GLY A 202 -12.09 15.17 11.60
CA GLY A 202 -13.06 14.45 10.79
C GLY A 202 -14.39 14.18 11.50
N GLU A 203 -14.49 14.37 12.81
CA GLU A 203 -15.69 14.11 13.63
C GLU A 203 -16.21 12.67 13.45
N PHE A 204 -15.38 11.74 12.97
CA PHE A 204 -15.75 10.38 12.53
C PHE A 204 -16.84 10.36 11.44
N LYS A 205 -16.93 11.42 10.65
CA LYS A 205 -17.92 11.59 9.56
C LYS A 205 -17.25 11.76 8.21
N ARG A 206 -16.05 12.37 8.16
CA ARG A 206 -15.28 12.63 6.95
C ARG A 206 -14.28 11.51 6.70
N ASP A 207 -13.95 11.27 5.45
CA ASP A 207 -13.10 10.13 5.08
C ASP A 207 -11.62 10.42 5.34
N ASN A 208 -11.03 11.44 4.72
CA ASN A 208 -9.61 11.77 4.86
C ASN A 208 -9.42 13.19 5.42
N GLY A 209 -8.31 13.41 6.15
CA GLY A 209 -7.93 14.75 6.61
C GLY A 209 -7.40 15.60 5.47
N VAL A 210 -6.23 15.23 4.94
CA VAL A 210 -5.70 15.76 3.69
C VAL A 210 -5.54 14.61 2.70
N PHE A 211 -6.12 14.74 1.54
CA PHE A 211 -5.99 13.79 0.44
C PHE A 211 -5.35 14.45 -0.77
N VAL A 212 -4.10 14.11 -1.04
CA VAL A 212 -3.35 14.53 -2.22
C VAL A 212 -3.48 13.45 -3.27
N VAL A 213 -4.03 13.76 -4.44
CA VAL A 213 -4.22 12.78 -5.50
C VAL A 213 -3.81 13.35 -6.84
N GLY A 214 -2.85 12.66 -7.48
CA GLY A 214 -2.31 13.06 -8.78
C GLY A 214 -1.70 14.47 -8.81
N ALA A 215 -1.38 15.03 -7.67
CA ALA A 215 -0.73 16.33 -7.53
C ALA A 215 0.71 16.13 -7.05
N ASN A 216 1.66 16.41 -7.92
CA ASN A 216 3.08 16.17 -7.66
C ASN A 216 3.70 17.28 -6.80
N GLY A 217 4.71 16.95 -6.02
CA GLY A 217 5.47 17.94 -5.28
C GLY A 217 4.76 18.57 -4.07
N VAL A 218 3.70 17.94 -3.54
CA VAL A 218 2.92 18.50 -2.43
C VAL A 218 3.52 18.13 -1.08
N ALA A 219 3.77 19.14 -0.25
CA ALA A 219 4.19 18.98 1.14
C ALA A 219 3.07 19.38 2.12
N VAL A 220 2.85 18.56 3.16
CA VAL A 220 1.96 18.87 4.29
C VAL A 220 2.77 18.86 5.57
N GLU A 221 2.70 19.95 6.34
CA GLU A 221 3.63 20.18 7.43
C GLU A 221 2.95 20.74 8.69
N ASN A 222 3.46 20.34 9.85
CA ASN A 222 3.23 20.96 11.17
C ASN A 222 1.74 21.11 11.56
N MET A 223 0.96 20.04 11.36
CA MET A 223 -0.47 20.03 11.70
C MET A 223 -0.95 18.67 12.20
N THR A 224 -2.15 18.62 12.76
CA THR A 224 -2.79 17.43 13.28
C THR A 224 -4.01 17.05 12.44
N ALA A 225 -4.16 15.76 12.11
CA ALA A 225 -5.38 15.17 11.56
C ALA A 225 -5.91 14.07 12.48
N ARG A 226 -7.18 14.16 12.88
CA ARG A 226 -7.79 13.21 13.83
C ARG A 226 -9.24 12.88 13.49
N ASN A 227 -9.70 11.73 14.01
CA ASN A 227 -11.11 11.35 13.99
C ASN A 227 -11.69 11.23 12.57
N TYR A 228 -10.90 10.80 11.59
CA TYR A 228 -11.37 10.49 10.25
C TYR A 228 -11.87 9.05 10.15
N LYS A 229 -12.76 8.77 9.17
CA LYS A 229 -13.25 7.40 8.93
C LYS A 229 -12.22 6.51 8.27
N THR A 230 -11.31 7.11 7.51
CA THR A 230 -10.20 6.42 6.85
C THR A 230 -8.87 7.03 7.28
N ASN A 231 -8.27 7.93 6.52
CA ASN A 231 -6.87 8.33 6.71
C ASN A 231 -6.71 9.72 7.33
N GLY A 232 -5.64 9.91 8.08
CA GLY A 232 -5.23 11.24 8.53
C GLY A 232 -4.69 12.07 7.38
N PHE A 233 -3.59 11.64 6.80
CA PHE A 233 -2.92 12.24 5.65
C PHE A 233 -2.67 11.18 4.60
N PHE A 234 -3.03 11.44 3.34
CA PHE A 234 -2.97 10.47 2.27
C PHE A 234 -2.45 11.08 0.97
N TRP A 235 -1.38 10.51 0.42
CA TRP A 235 -0.86 10.79 -0.92
C TRP A 235 -1.12 9.59 -1.82
N ASN A 236 -1.68 9.81 -2.99
CA ASN A 236 -2.01 8.74 -3.94
C ASN A 236 -1.67 9.14 -5.36
N ALA A 237 -0.94 8.29 -6.05
CA ALA A 237 -0.54 8.45 -7.45
C ALA A 237 0.18 9.79 -7.69
N VAL A 238 1.25 10.05 -6.93
CA VAL A 238 2.01 11.29 -6.98
C VAL A 238 3.51 11.04 -7.07
N LEU A 239 4.22 11.97 -7.70
CA LEU A 239 5.67 12.07 -7.69
C LEU A 239 6.09 13.23 -6.78
N GLY A 240 6.97 12.96 -5.83
CA GLY A 240 7.38 13.96 -4.85
C GLY A 240 6.28 14.24 -3.82
N TYR A 241 6.44 13.71 -2.61
CA TYR A 241 5.52 13.96 -1.49
C TYR A 241 6.29 14.10 -0.18
N ARG A 242 5.79 14.95 0.71
CA ARG A 242 6.37 15.09 2.04
C ARG A 242 5.32 15.31 3.10
N GLY A 243 5.39 14.50 4.16
CA GLY A 243 4.68 14.70 5.42
C GLY A 243 5.68 14.95 6.55
N SER A 244 5.74 16.18 7.05
CA SER A 244 6.74 16.59 8.04
C SER A 244 6.10 17.22 9.27
N TYR A 245 6.53 16.84 10.48
CA TYR A 245 5.93 17.32 11.72
C TYR A 245 4.41 17.12 11.80
N LEU A 246 3.91 16.00 11.27
CA LEU A 246 2.49 15.66 11.31
C LEU A 246 2.14 14.88 12.59
N THR A 247 0.91 15.07 13.07
CA THR A 247 0.29 14.22 14.09
C THR A 247 -0.99 13.61 13.54
N ALA A 248 -1.06 12.30 13.47
CA ALA A 248 -2.26 11.58 13.05
C ALA A 248 -2.76 10.67 14.17
N TYR A 249 -4.03 10.78 14.60
CA TYR A 249 -4.54 9.88 15.61
C TYR A 249 -6.04 9.63 15.52
N ARG A 250 -6.48 8.43 15.91
CA ARG A 250 -7.88 7.97 15.85
C ARG A 250 -8.46 8.09 14.43
N ASN A 251 -7.68 7.75 13.43
CA ASN A 251 -8.15 7.63 12.06
C ASN A 251 -8.50 6.16 11.79
N GLY A 252 -9.51 5.91 10.96
CA GLY A 252 -10.16 4.61 10.87
C GLY A 252 -9.48 3.60 9.95
N ASP A 253 -8.33 3.96 9.36
CA ASP A 253 -7.51 3.09 8.53
C ASP A 253 -6.03 3.41 8.76
N TYR A 254 -5.44 4.37 8.02
CA TYR A 254 -4.04 4.78 8.16
C TYR A 254 -3.87 6.13 8.87
N GLY A 255 -2.73 6.29 9.55
CA GLY A 255 -2.32 7.58 10.07
C GLY A 255 -1.77 8.49 8.97
N ILE A 256 -0.62 8.12 8.40
CA ILE A 256 0.13 8.85 7.38
C ILE A 256 0.48 7.85 6.27
N TYR A 257 -0.06 8.06 5.07
CA TYR A 257 -0.19 7.06 4.04
C TYR A 257 0.23 7.57 2.67
N ALA A 258 1.08 6.82 1.98
CA ALA A 258 1.40 7.02 0.57
C ALA A 258 1.23 5.71 -0.21
N TYR A 259 0.53 5.78 -1.35
CA TYR A 259 0.20 4.64 -2.19
C TYR A 259 0.45 4.99 -3.66
N ASP A 260 0.97 4.06 -4.44
CA ASP A 260 1.22 4.27 -5.87
C ASP A 260 2.00 5.56 -6.16
N SER A 261 3.06 5.83 -5.36
CA SER A 261 3.76 7.11 -5.35
C SER A 261 5.26 6.92 -5.21
N GLN A 262 6.06 7.85 -5.76
CA GLN A 262 7.52 7.85 -5.68
C GLN A 262 8.07 9.17 -5.14
N TYR A 263 9.35 9.16 -4.72
CA TYR A 263 10.07 10.33 -4.21
C TYR A 263 9.44 10.93 -2.96
N GLY A 264 9.31 10.08 -1.93
CA GLY A 264 8.59 10.40 -0.72
C GLY A 264 9.43 10.62 0.53
N GLN A 265 8.94 11.47 1.43
CA GLN A 265 9.55 11.65 2.74
C GLN A 265 8.49 11.80 3.83
N PHE A 266 8.59 10.96 4.87
CA PHE A 266 7.89 11.17 6.14
C PHE A 266 8.92 11.38 7.24
N ASP A 267 8.85 12.54 7.91
CA ASP A 267 9.80 12.86 8.97
C ASP A 267 9.16 13.57 10.15
N HIS A 268 9.83 13.53 11.32
CA HIS A 268 9.45 14.20 12.56
C HIS A 268 7.97 14.05 12.92
N SER A 269 7.33 12.97 12.48
CA SER A 269 5.89 12.77 12.50
C SER A 269 5.48 11.72 13.54
N TYR A 270 4.24 11.79 13.98
CA TYR A 270 3.66 10.90 14.98
C TYR A 270 2.33 10.32 14.48
N ALA A 271 2.14 9.03 14.64
CA ALA A 271 0.89 8.36 14.30
C ALA A 271 0.44 7.38 15.39
N SER A 272 -0.85 7.40 15.76
CA SER A 272 -1.41 6.46 16.73
C SER A 272 -2.88 6.15 16.49
N GLY A 273 -3.29 4.96 16.92
CA GLY A 273 -4.69 4.57 16.92
C GLY A 273 -5.28 4.29 15.54
N SER A 274 -4.46 3.76 14.62
CA SER A 274 -4.84 3.38 13.26
C SER A 274 -5.09 1.87 13.17
N PRO A 275 -6.26 1.42 12.64
CA PRO A 275 -6.60 -0.01 12.55
C PRO A 275 -5.82 -0.79 11.49
N ASP A 276 -5.19 -0.12 10.54
CA ASP A 276 -4.22 -0.72 9.65
C ASP A 276 -2.81 -0.38 10.14
N SER A 277 -2.26 0.77 9.77
CA SER A 277 -0.94 1.15 10.25
C SER A 277 -0.79 2.63 10.58
N GLY A 278 0.18 2.95 11.43
CA GLY A 278 0.56 4.32 11.74
C GLY A 278 1.14 5.01 10.52
N PHE A 279 2.08 4.35 9.84
CA PHE A 279 2.72 4.80 8.61
C PHE A 279 2.66 3.71 7.54
N TYR A 280 2.49 4.14 6.30
CA TYR A 280 2.47 3.26 5.15
C TYR A 280 3.10 3.93 3.92
N ILE A 281 4.00 3.23 3.26
CA ILE A 281 4.44 3.50 1.88
C ILE A 281 4.38 2.17 1.15
N GLY A 282 3.63 2.07 0.07
CA GLY A 282 3.50 0.83 -0.70
C GLY A 282 3.04 1.04 -2.14
N GLN A 283 3.03 -0.07 -2.86
CA GLN A 283 2.79 -0.13 -4.29
C GLN A 283 3.69 0.85 -5.07
N CYS A 284 4.99 0.74 -4.84
CA CYS A 284 6.01 1.51 -5.56
C CYS A 284 7.24 0.65 -5.86
N ASN A 285 7.72 0.73 -7.10
CA ASN A 285 8.97 0.11 -7.56
C ASN A 285 9.56 0.88 -8.75
N PRO A 286 10.60 1.73 -8.54
CA PRO A 286 11.20 2.07 -7.24
C PRO A 286 10.36 3.03 -6.40
N CYS A 287 10.51 2.97 -5.06
CA CYS A 287 9.84 3.92 -4.16
C CYS A 287 10.56 5.26 -4.04
N HIS A 288 11.91 5.25 -4.01
CA HIS A 288 12.72 6.44 -3.74
C HIS A 288 12.22 7.23 -2.53
N ALA A 289 12.07 6.56 -1.40
CA ALA A 289 11.39 7.16 -0.25
C ALA A 289 12.15 6.97 1.07
N VAL A 290 11.90 7.88 2.01
CA VAL A 290 12.52 7.86 3.34
C VAL A 290 11.46 8.07 4.43
N ILE A 291 11.48 7.24 5.46
CA ILE A 291 10.80 7.45 6.73
C ILE A 291 11.87 7.62 7.80
N THR A 292 11.92 8.76 8.46
CA THR A 292 12.94 9.06 9.49
C THR A 292 12.39 9.90 10.63
N ASP A 293 12.93 9.73 11.83
CA ASP A 293 12.56 10.51 13.01
C ASP A 293 11.06 10.50 13.33
N VAL A 294 10.39 9.37 13.08
CA VAL A 294 8.96 9.22 13.35
C VAL A 294 8.70 8.38 14.60
N ILE A 295 7.51 8.55 15.19
CA ILE A 295 7.01 7.75 16.30
C ILE A 295 5.67 7.15 15.90
N SER A 296 5.54 5.84 16.01
CA SER A 296 4.32 5.08 15.71
C SER A 296 3.93 4.23 16.92
N GLU A 297 2.78 4.53 17.52
CA GLU A 297 2.33 3.88 18.77
C GLU A 297 0.83 3.52 18.74
N TYR A 298 0.44 2.47 19.43
CA TYR A 298 -0.96 2.07 19.63
C TYR A 298 -1.75 1.80 18.35
N ASN A 299 -1.07 1.46 17.25
CA ASN A 299 -1.68 1.06 15.98
C ASN A 299 -1.81 -0.47 15.89
N GLN A 300 -2.54 -0.98 14.89
CA GLN A 300 -2.49 -2.39 14.56
C GLN A 300 -1.07 -2.76 14.12
N LEU A 301 -0.53 -2.06 13.11
CA LEU A 301 0.87 -2.14 12.70
C LEU A 301 1.53 -0.78 12.88
N GLY A 302 2.75 -0.75 13.37
CA GLY A 302 3.53 0.49 13.42
C GLY A 302 3.78 1.02 12.01
N TYR A 303 4.32 0.15 11.15
CA TYR A 303 4.50 0.32 9.71
C TYR A 303 3.96 -0.89 8.96
N SER A 304 3.30 -0.63 7.85
CA SER A 304 2.99 -1.59 6.79
C SER A 304 3.40 -1.01 5.45
N GLY A 305 3.84 -1.87 4.53
CA GLY A 305 4.18 -1.47 3.18
C GLY A 305 4.01 -2.67 2.26
N THR A 306 2.85 -2.76 1.61
CA THR A 306 2.59 -3.82 0.63
C THR A 306 3.24 -3.47 -0.68
N ASN A 307 4.02 -4.40 -1.24
CA ASN A 307 4.69 -4.25 -2.54
C ASN A 307 5.46 -2.92 -2.66
N SER A 308 6.09 -2.49 -1.55
CA SER A 308 7.08 -1.41 -1.57
C SER A 308 8.42 -1.99 -1.96
N SER A 309 9.02 -1.51 -3.04
CA SER A 309 10.28 -2.08 -3.53
C SER A 309 11.24 -1.02 -4.01
N THR A 310 12.51 -1.29 -3.79
CA THR A 310 13.65 -0.51 -4.29
C THR A 310 13.71 0.91 -3.72
N ASP A 311 14.76 1.14 -2.94
CA ASP A 311 15.12 2.45 -2.40
C ASP A 311 14.06 3.07 -1.47
N LEU A 312 13.51 2.25 -0.56
CA LEU A 312 12.79 2.73 0.61
C LEU A 312 13.66 2.54 1.85
N SER A 313 13.93 3.63 2.56
CA SER A 313 14.67 3.64 3.81
C SER A 313 13.76 3.97 5.00
N ILE A 314 13.68 3.07 5.99
CA ILE A 314 12.96 3.25 7.25
C ILE A 314 13.99 3.33 8.36
N VAL A 315 14.30 4.55 8.82
CA VAL A 315 15.48 4.75 9.66
C VAL A 315 15.21 5.63 10.88
N ASN A 316 16.05 5.48 11.92
CA ASN A 316 16.13 6.38 13.09
C ASN A 316 14.77 6.70 13.73
N SER A 317 13.87 5.75 13.81
CA SER A 317 12.48 5.95 14.20
C SER A 317 12.06 5.02 15.34
N VAL A 318 10.94 5.33 15.99
CA VAL A 318 10.41 4.57 17.14
C VAL A 318 9.09 3.90 16.74
N TRP A 319 9.03 2.58 16.90
CA TRP A 319 7.89 1.72 16.57
C TRP A 319 7.51 0.91 17.82
N SER A 320 6.70 1.50 18.69
CA SER A 320 6.48 0.92 20.01
C SER A 320 5.00 0.85 20.40
N HIS A 321 4.67 -0.06 21.31
CA HIS A 321 3.32 -0.21 21.85
C HIS A 321 2.22 -0.46 20.82
N ASN A 322 2.56 -0.86 19.59
CA ASN A 322 1.61 -1.31 18.59
C ASN A 322 1.22 -2.78 18.83
N ARG A 323 0.30 -3.32 18.04
CA ARG A 323 0.09 -4.77 18.04
C ARG A 323 1.25 -5.49 17.36
N SER A 324 1.83 -4.89 16.32
CA SER A 324 3.08 -5.32 15.66
C SER A 324 3.90 -4.10 15.26
N GLY A 325 5.21 -4.23 15.20
CA GLY A 325 6.10 -3.11 14.90
C GLY A 325 6.17 -2.79 13.41
N ILE A 326 7.17 -3.31 12.70
CA ILE A 326 7.42 -3.07 11.26
C ILE A 326 7.09 -4.35 10.49
N VAL A 327 6.12 -4.29 9.56
CA VAL A 327 5.62 -5.47 8.83
C VAL A 327 5.44 -5.16 7.33
N PRO A 328 6.53 -4.99 6.56
CA PRO A 328 6.44 -4.92 5.11
C PRO A 328 6.03 -6.29 4.54
N ASN A 329 5.29 -6.30 3.43
CA ASN A 329 4.76 -7.56 2.91
C ASN A 329 4.53 -7.55 1.39
N SER A 330 4.55 -8.76 0.79
CA SER A 330 4.23 -8.99 -0.62
C SER A 330 2.83 -9.55 -0.77
N LEU A 331 2.01 -8.94 -1.61
CA LEU A 331 0.67 -9.42 -1.96
C LEU A 331 0.45 -9.39 -3.47
N ASP A 332 -0.03 -10.48 -4.06
CA ASP A 332 -0.46 -10.52 -5.47
C ASP A 332 -1.88 -9.99 -5.70
N THR A 333 -2.54 -9.53 -4.65
CA THR A 333 -3.80 -8.80 -4.71
C THR A 333 -3.64 -7.31 -4.99
N GLU A 334 -2.42 -6.79 -4.86
CA GLU A 334 -2.02 -5.43 -5.23
C GLU A 334 -1.01 -5.48 -6.38
N GLU A 335 -0.75 -4.35 -7.02
CA GLU A 335 0.21 -4.27 -8.13
C GLU A 335 1.65 -4.19 -7.61
N LEU A 336 2.62 -4.46 -8.49
CA LEU A 336 4.05 -4.33 -8.26
C LEU A 336 4.67 -5.28 -7.19
N PRO A 337 4.20 -6.53 -6.97
CA PRO A 337 4.93 -7.46 -6.12
C PRO A 337 6.26 -7.88 -6.78
N PRO A 338 7.26 -8.34 -5.98
CA PRO A 338 7.26 -8.42 -4.53
C PRO A 338 7.69 -7.13 -3.84
N GLN A 339 7.46 -7.05 -2.53
CA GLN A 339 8.13 -6.11 -1.64
C GLN A 339 9.61 -6.49 -1.55
N GLY A 340 10.52 -5.50 -1.49
CA GLY A 340 11.95 -5.81 -1.33
C GLY A 340 12.92 -4.68 -1.65
N HIS A 341 14.23 -4.97 -1.54
CA HIS A 341 15.31 -4.02 -1.77
C HIS A 341 15.19 -2.75 -0.92
N ASN A 342 14.67 -2.88 0.30
CA ASN A 342 14.46 -1.80 1.24
C ASN A 342 15.48 -1.86 2.39
N THR A 343 15.67 -0.76 3.08
CA THR A 343 16.55 -0.67 4.23
C THR A 343 15.78 -0.29 5.49
N ILE A 344 15.91 -1.10 6.54
CA ILE A 344 15.36 -0.86 7.88
C ILE A 344 16.54 -0.75 8.84
N ALA A 345 16.88 0.49 9.27
CA ALA A 345 18.12 0.70 10.03
C ALA A 345 18.01 1.73 11.16
N GLY A 346 18.66 1.47 12.29
CA GLY A 346 18.74 2.44 13.38
C GLY A 346 17.43 2.70 14.11
N ASN A 347 16.44 1.81 14.00
CA ASN A 347 15.15 1.97 14.64
C ASN A 347 15.12 1.37 16.05
N VAL A 348 14.29 1.93 16.93
CA VAL A 348 13.84 1.31 18.18
C VAL A 348 12.49 0.65 17.92
N VAL A 349 12.41 -0.67 18.08
CA VAL A 349 11.19 -1.45 17.87
C VAL A 349 10.88 -2.22 19.14
N SER A 350 10.00 -1.70 19.99
CA SER A 350 9.84 -2.24 21.34
C SER A 350 8.40 -2.31 21.82
N ASP A 351 8.19 -3.23 22.78
CA ASP A 351 6.92 -3.32 23.52
C ASP A 351 5.68 -3.49 22.63
N ASN A 352 5.84 -4.04 21.42
CA ASN A 352 4.73 -4.39 20.56
C ASN A 352 4.04 -5.66 21.08
N GLY A 353 2.84 -5.98 20.59
CA GLY A 353 1.97 -6.97 21.24
C GLY A 353 1.09 -6.33 22.31
N ASN A 354 0.93 -5.03 22.23
CA ASN A 354 0.17 -4.26 23.21
C ASN A 354 -1.35 -4.59 23.12
N PRO A 355 -1.97 -5.12 24.21
CA PRO A 355 -3.39 -5.45 24.22
C PRO A 355 -4.30 -4.22 24.11
N ASP A 356 -3.77 -3.05 24.42
CA ASP A 356 -4.49 -1.77 24.39
C ASP A 356 -4.39 -1.05 23.05
N ALA A 357 -3.55 -1.53 22.15
CA ALA A 357 -3.46 -1.01 20.79
C ALA A 357 -4.70 -1.37 19.96
N VAL A 358 -4.92 -0.61 18.91
CA VAL A 358 -6.08 -0.79 18.02
C VAL A 358 -5.98 -2.10 17.25
N ARG A 359 -7.11 -2.79 17.13
CA ARG A 359 -7.25 -3.97 16.29
C ARG A 359 -8.02 -3.64 15.02
N SER A 360 -7.52 -4.12 13.88
CA SER A 360 -8.28 -4.16 12.64
C SER A 360 -9.53 -5.03 12.80
N THR A 361 -10.67 -4.58 12.29
CA THR A 361 -11.91 -5.35 12.31
C THR A 361 -12.14 -6.14 11.00
N GLY A 362 -11.33 -5.88 9.97
CA GLY A 362 -11.48 -6.45 8.63
C GLY A 362 -10.43 -7.48 8.23
N ASN A 363 -9.27 -7.54 8.94
CA ASN A 363 -8.11 -8.34 8.57
C ASN A 363 -7.65 -9.25 9.69
N ALA A 364 -8.06 -10.51 9.63
CA ALA A 364 -7.52 -11.54 10.51
C ALA A 364 -6.01 -11.78 10.27
N GLU A 365 -5.52 -11.49 9.08
CA GLU A 365 -4.12 -11.64 8.67
C GLU A 365 -3.15 -10.78 9.49
N PHE A 366 -3.54 -9.55 9.84
CA PHE A 366 -2.72 -8.70 10.68
C PHE A 366 -2.53 -9.25 12.10
N ASP A 367 -3.46 -10.06 12.59
CA ASP A 367 -3.33 -10.67 13.90
C ASP A 367 -2.24 -11.76 13.92
N ALA A 368 -1.85 -12.32 12.77
CA ALA A 368 -0.76 -13.28 12.69
C ALA A 368 0.59 -12.68 13.11
N ALA A 369 0.80 -11.38 12.85
CA ALA A 369 2.01 -10.68 13.27
C ALA A 369 1.94 -10.12 14.71
N PHE A 370 0.84 -10.32 15.47
CA PHE A 370 0.68 -9.77 16.81
C PHE A 370 1.85 -10.13 17.72
N GLY A 371 2.50 -9.12 18.28
CA GLY A 371 3.67 -9.28 19.14
C GLY A 371 5.01 -9.42 18.42
N ALA A 372 5.04 -9.27 17.10
CA ALA A 372 6.28 -9.21 16.34
C ALA A 372 6.91 -7.80 16.40
N GLY A 373 8.23 -7.75 16.48
CA GLY A 373 8.99 -6.51 16.34
C GLY A 373 9.13 -6.14 14.86
N ILE A 374 10.00 -6.81 14.12
CA ILE A 374 10.15 -6.66 12.67
C ILE A 374 9.81 -8.02 12.02
N ALA A 375 8.86 -8.03 11.09
CA ALA A 375 8.53 -9.22 10.33
C ALA A 375 8.55 -8.91 8.82
N ILE A 376 9.53 -9.44 8.11
CA ILE A 376 9.62 -9.37 6.66
C ILE A 376 8.78 -10.50 6.09
N VAL A 377 7.64 -10.18 5.49
CA VAL A 377 6.63 -11.16 5.07
C VAL A 377 6.60 -11.27 3.55
N GLY A 378 7.36 -12.22 3.01
CA GLY A 378 7.55 -12.40 1.57
C GLY A 378 8.45 -11.35 0.93
N GLY A 379 9.35 -10.73 1.71
CA GLY A 379 10.27 -9.71 1.23
C GLY A 379 11.53 -10.26 0.58
N VAL A 380 12.06 -9.52 -0.39
CA VAL A 380 13.22 -9.92 -1.19
C VAL A 380 14.34 -8.88 -1.07
N ASP A 381 15.56 -9.35 -0.78
CA ASP A 381 16.78 -8.52 -0.75
C ASP A 381 16.70 -7.28 0.16
N ASP A 382 15.96 -7.35 1.26
CA ASP A 382 15.91 -6.29 2.27
C ASP A 382 17.14 -6.29 3.17
N VAL A 383 17.54 -5.12 3.63
CA VAL A 383 18.63 -4.92 4.60
C VAL A 383 18.05 -4.46 5.94
N ILE A 384 18.15 -5.31 6.95
CA ILE A 384 17.69 -5.06 8.32
C ILE A 384 18.92 -4.93 9.21
N THR A 385 19.33 -3.71 9.53
CA THR A 385 20.62 -3.50 10.18
C THR A 385 20.60 -2.45 11.28
N LYS A 386 21.44 -2.63 12.31
CA LYS A 386 21.66 -1.66 13.39
C LYS A 386 20.38 -1.22 14.11
N ASN A 387 19.33 -2.05 14.13
CA ASN A 387 18.13 -1.80 14.89
C ASN A 387 18.26 -2.30 16.33
N ARG A 388 17.54 -1.67 17.25
CA ARG A 388 17.29 -2.16 18.59
C ARG A 388 15.86 -2.69 18.68
N VAL A 389 15.71 -3.99 18.86
CA VAL A 389 14.42 -4.68 18.88
C VAL A 389 14.25 -5.35 20.24
N GLU A 390 13.34 -4.86 21.08
CA GLU A 390 13.26 -5.26 22.48
C GLU A 390 11.83 -5.54 22.94
N ARG A 391 11.67 -6.55 23.79
CA ARG A 391 10.40 -6.84 24.52
C ARG A 391 9.18 -6.98 23.59
N ASN A 392 9.36 -7.64 22.46
CA ASN A 392 8.28 -7.99 21.57
C ASN A 392 7.83 -9.43 21.87
N PRO A 393 6.63 -9.66 22.42
CA PRO A 393 6.31 -10.94 23.11
C PRO A 393 6.18 -12.14 22.17
N LYS A 394 6.13 -11.96 20.87
CA LYS A 394 6.11 -13.08 19.92
C LYS A 394 7.48 -13.34 19.34
N ILE A 395 8.05 -12.38 18.63
CA ILE A 395 9.30 -12.55 17.91
C ILE A 395 10.00 -11.20 17.73
N GLY A 396 11.32 -11.19 17.79
CA GLY A 396 12.12 -9.98 17.57
C GLY A 396 12.18 -9.62 16.08
N ILE A 397 13.00 -10.32 15.30
CA ILE A 397 13.09 -10.15 13.83
C ILE A 397 12.78 -11.49 13.18
N ALA A 398 11.82 -11.53 12.24
CA ALA A 398 11.43 -12.71 11.49
C ALA A 398 11.51 -12.51 9.98
N LEU A 399 12.05 -13.49 9.27
CA LEU A 399 11.90 -13.66 7.84
C LEU A 399 10.83 -14.74 7.60
N ALA A 400 9.68 -14.38 7.06
CA ALA A 400 8.52 -15.26 6.91
C ALA A 400 7.98 -15.27 5.49
N PRO A 401 7.46 -16.40 5.00
CA PRO A 401 6.70 -16.40 3.76
C PRO A 401 5.37 -15.68 3.97
N ASN A 402 4.81 -15.11 2.92
CA ASN A 402 3.42 -14.67 2.95
C ASN A 402 2.52 -15.73 2.27
N PRO A 403 1.90 -16.63 3.05
CA PRO A 403 1.03 -17.66 2.50
C PRO A 403 -0.39 -17.15 2.20
N GLY A 404 -0.75 -15.94 2.64
CA GLY A 404 -2.05 -15.28 2.55
C GLY A 404 -3.16 -15.92 1.70
N ILE A 405 -4.24 -15.24 1.46
CA ILE A 405 -5.32 -15.61 0.51
C ILE A 405 -4.92 -15.29 -0.94
N GLN A 406 -3.74 -15.66 -1.33
CA GLN A 406 -3.10 -15.29 -2.60
C GLN A 406 -2.99 -16.50 -3.52
N THR A 407 -2.75 -16.23 -4.79
CA THR A 407 -2.43 -17.26 -5.78
C THR A 407 -1.01 -17.78 -5.57
N ASN A 408 -0.07 -16.90 -5.21
CA ASN A 408 1.33 -17.21 -4.98
C ASN A 408 1.68 -17.15 -3.49
N VAL A 409 2.51 -18.06 -3.05
CA VAL A 409 3.21 -17.94 -1.77
C VAL A 409 4.50 -17.16 -2.02
N TRP A 410 4.64 -15.99 -1.40
CA TRP A 410 5.82 -15.17 -1.50
C TRP A 410 6.83 -15.57 -0.41
N PRO A 411 7.97 -16.19 -0.74
CA PRO A 411 9.00 -16.50 0.25
C PRO A 411 9.80 -15.25 0.59
N ALA A 412 10.35 -15.20 1.80
CA ALA A 412 11.37 -14.20 2.14
C ALA A 412 12.74 -14.71 1.70
N THR A 413 13.42 -14.01 0.78
CA THR A 413 14.69 -14.44 0.16
C THR A 413 15.69 -13.31 0.02
N GLY A 414 16.99 -13.60 0.07
CA GLY A 414 18.05 -12.61 -0.16
C GLY A 414 18.22 -11.56 0.94
N ASN A 415 17.47 -11.65 2.04
CA ASN A 415 17.47 -10.62 3.08
C ASN A 415 18.71 -10.70 3.96
N GLN A 416 19.21 -9.54 4.37
CA GLN A 416 20.39 -9.39 5.23
C GLN A 416 19.98 -8.86 6.60
N VAL A 417 20.20 -9.62 7.66
CA VAL A 417 19.92 -9.23 9.04
C VAL A 417 21.25 -9.08 9.77
N THR A 418 21.72 -7.83 9.93
CA THR A 418 23.08 -7.59 10.41
C THR A 418 23.15 -6.54 11.51
N ASP A 419 24.11 -6.69 12.44
CA ASP A 419 24.45 -5.69 13.46
C ASP A 419 23.26 -5.21 14.33
N ASN A 420 22.16 -5.95 14.43
CA ASN A 420 21.03 -5.60 15.27
C ASN A 420 21.27 -6.04 16.73
N THR A 421 20.66 -5.33 17.67
CA THR A 421 20.52 -5.77 19.06
C THR A 421 19.08 -6.22 19.28
N VAL A 422 18.88 -7.50 19.52
CA VAL A 422 17.53 -8.12 19.64
C VAL A 422 17.43 -8.88 20.96
N GLN A 423 16.45 -8.56 21.79
CA GLN A 423 16.34 -9.20 23.11
C GLN A 423 14.92 -9.21 23.67
N GLY A 424 14.64 -10.24 24.49
CA GLY A 424 13.38 -10.33 25.25
C GLY A 424 12.17 -10.70 24.39
N SER A 425 12.38 -11.52 23.36
CA SER A 425 11.31 -12.02 22.50
C SER A 425 10.80 -13.39 22.97
N GLY A 426 9.51 -13.66 22.76
CA GLY A 426 8.88 -14.87 23.33
C GLY A 426 9.25 -16.17 22.64
N MET A 427 9.16 -16.23 21.30
CA MET A 427 9.49 -17.44 20.53
C MET A 427 10.98 -17.50 20.19
N ALA A 428 11.50 -16.40 19.63
CA ALA A 428 12.90 -16.22 19.29
C ALA A 428 13.22 -14.74 19.08
N ASP A 429 14.46 -14.34 19.34
CA ASP A 429 14.93 -13.00 18.99
C ASP A 429 15.14 -12.87 17.48
N LEU A 430 15.76 -13.88 16.86
CA LEU A 430 15.92 -13.98 15.40
C LEU A 430 15.26 -15.25 14.89
N ALA A 431 14.52 -15.19 13.77
CA ALA A 431 13.93 -16.41 13.20
C ALA A 431 13.81 -16.38 11.68
N VAL A 432 13.90 -17.59 11.11
CA VAL A 432 13.40 -17.92 9.78
C VAL A 432 12.18 -18.83 9.94
N VAL A 433 11.08 -18.48 9.30
CA VAL A 433 9.85 -19.27 9.31
C VAL A 433 9.88 -20.26 8.13
N LEU A 434 9.50 -21.51 8.37
CA LEU A 434 9.42 -22.55 7.32
C LEU A 434 8.52 -22.10 6.16
N GLY A 435 8.99 -22.35 4.93
CA GLY A 435 8.34 -21.88 3.70
C GLY A 435 8.99 -20.61 3.13
N SER A 436 9.86 -19.92 3.90
CA SER A 436 10.86 -19.04 3.33
C SER A 436 11.97 -19.90 2.77
N SER A 437 12.42 -19.64 1.53
CA SER A 437 13.59 -20.32 1.02
C SER A 437 14.81 -19.82 1.78
N ALA A 438 15.77 -20.70 2.04
CA ALA A 438 17.05 -20.30 2.60
C ALA A 438 17.90 -19.48 1.60
N ASP A 439 17.44 -19.34 0.37
CA ASP A 439 18.20 -18.80 -0.74
C ASP A 439 18.55 -17.33 -0.50
N GLY A 440 19.82 -17.09 -0.27
CA GLY A 440 20.40 -15.76 -0.14
C GLY A 440 20.13 -15.02 1.18
N ASN A 441 19.24 -15.50 2.06
CA ASN A 441 19.09 -14.89 3.40
C ASN A 441 20.36 -15.06 4.21
N CYS A 442 20.77 -14.02 4.95
CA CYS A 442 21.95 -14.14 5.81
C CYS A 442 21.85 -13.33 7.12
N PHE A 443 22.60 -13.79 8.13
CA PHE A 443 22.66 -13.18 9.46
C PHE A 443 24.13 -13.00 9.85
N SER A 444 24.48 -11.83 10.41
CA SER A 444 25.86 -11.58 10.88
C SER A 444 25.93 -10.43 11.86
N GLY A 445 26.76 -10.57 12.89
CA GLY A 445 27.08 -9.49 13.82
C GLY A 445 25.92 -9.06 14.73
N ASN A 446 24.83 -9.80 14.81
CA ASN A 446 23.72 -9.47 15.67
C ASN A 446 24.01 -9.84 17.13
N THR A 447 23.51 -9.03 18.05
CA THR A 447 23.48 -9.36 19.49
C THR A 447 22.10 -9.88 19.84
N PHE A 448 21.98 -11.15 20.19
CA PHE A 448 20.72 -11.82 20.52
C PHE A 448 20.93 -12.94 21.56
N THR A 449 19.85 -13.48 22.11
CA THR A 449 19.89 -14.58 23.08
C THR A 449 19.35 -15.88 22.50
N THR A 450 18.29 -15.78 21.68
CA THR A 450 17.59 -16.94 21.15
C THR A 450 17.38 -16.81 19.63
N SER A 451 17.49 -17.95 18.92
CA SER A 451 17.16 -17.98 17.49
C SER A 451 16.44 -19.26 17.08
N ALA A 452 15.73 -19.21 15.98
CA ALA A 452 15.08 -20.36 15.34
C ALA A 452 15.36 -20.35 13.82
N PRO A 453 16.24 -21.23 13.32
CA PRO A 453 16.97 -22.29 14.05
C PRO A 453 18.01 -21.75 15.03
N ALA A 454 18.41 -22.60 15.99
CA ALA A 454 19.58 -22.32 16.83
C ALA A 454 20.82 -22.13 15.93
N ASP A 455 21.75 -21.31 16.38
CA ASP A 455 22.98 -21.01 15.61
C ASP A 455 22.74 -20.38 14.23
N ILE A 456 21.71 -19.56 14.10
CA ILE A 456 21.22 -18.96 12.85
C ILE A 456 22.35 -18.27 12.04
N GLU A 457 23.28 -17.56 12.67
CA GLU A 457 24.42 -16.91 12.01
C GLU A 457 25.48 -17.90 11.50
N THR A 458 25.55 -19.10 12.10
CA THR A 458 26.43 -20.18 11.60
C THR A 458 25.79 -20.90 10.40
N LEU A 459 24.46 -21.02 10.40
CA LEU A 459 23.73 -21.68 9.32
C LEU A 459 23.64 -20.79 8.08
N TRP A 460 23.44 -19.49 8.25
CA TRP A 460 23.30 -18.51 7.17
C TRP A 460 24.22 -17.29 7.39
N PRO A 461 25.55 -17.44 7.35
CA PRO A 461 26.44 -16.30 7.48
C PRO A 461 26.37 -15.40 6.24
N CYS A 462 26.50 -14.07 6.43
CA CYS A 462 26.58 -13.14 5.31
C CYS A 462 27.94 -13.18 4.57
N SER A 463 28.90 -13.96 5.07
CA SER A 463 30.19 -14.21 4.41
C SER A 463 30.63 -15.66 4.63
N GLY A 464 31.17 -16.29 3.60
CA GLY A 464 31.60 -17.70 3.65
C GLY A 464 30.47 -18.68 3.38
N THR A 465 30.69 -19.93 3.75
CA THR A 465 29.72 -21.01 3.55
C THR A 465 29.11 -21.40 4.89
N GLY A 466 27.78 -21.46 4.95
CA GLY A 466 27.06 -21.94 6.12
C GLY A 466 27.30 -23.40 6.41
N ALA A 467 27.17 -23.81 7.67
CA ALA A 467 27.36 -25.17 8.15
C ALA A 467 26.07 -25.68 8.80
N GLY A 468 25.55 -26.80 8.29
CA GLY A 468 24.38 -27.49 8.81
C GLY A 468 23.18 -27.50 7.86
N ASP A 469 22.05 -28.03 8.33
CA ASP A 469 20.78 -28.02 7.60
C ASP A 469 19.92 -26.83 8.04
N PRO A 470 19.73 -25.84 7.17
CA PRO A 470 18.96 -24.64 7.51
C PRO A 470 17.50 -24.91 7.88
N ALA A 471 16.90 -25.98 7.37
CA ALA A 471 15.51 -26.31 7.72
C ALA A 471 15.38 -26.89 9.14
N ASN A 472 16.49 -27.37 9.71
CA ASN A 472 16.47 -27.98 11.02
C ASN A 472 16.39 -26.93 12.13
N GLY A 473 15.22 -26.82 12.77
CA GLY A 473 14.97 -25.87 13.86
C GLY A 473 14.40 -24.53 13.43
N ALA A 474 14.13 -24.31 12.14
CA ALA A 474 13.35 -23.16 11.67
C ALA A 474 11.95 -23.15 12.31
N LEU A 475 11.38 -21.96 12.47
CA LEU A 475 10.08 -21.80 13.11
C LEU A 475 8.97 -22.36 12.23
N ASP A 476 8.10 -23.21 12.80
CA ASP A 476 6.93 -23.74 12.12
C ASP A 476 5.95 -22.60 11.77
N ILE A 477 5.48 -22.57 10.51
CA ILE A 477 4.58 -21.53 10.04
C ILE A 477 3.24 -21.51 10.78
N GLY A 478 2.72 -22.67 11.20
CA GLY A 478 1.48 -22.75 11.97
C GLY A 478 1.62 -22.07 13.35
N LYS A 479 2.79 -22.20 13.98
CA LYS A 479 3.09 -21.48 15.23
C LYS A 479 3.22 -19.98 14.99
N PHE A 480 3.84 -19.57 13.88
CA PHE A 480 3.95 -18.17 13.52
C PHE A 480 2.56 -17.55 13.21
N LEU A 481 1.67 -18.28 12.57
CA LEU A 481 0.31 -17.82 12.23
C LEU A 481 -0.70 -18.01 13.38
N ASP A 482 -0.34 -18.66 14.48
CA ASP A 482 -1.27 -18.87 15.60
C ASP A 482 -1.70 -17.54 16.25
N VAL A 483 -2.99 -17.31 16.25
CA VAL A 483 -3.65 -16.13 16.80
C VAL A 483 -4.50 -16.44 18.04
N SER A 484 -4.50 -17.68 18.51
CA SER A 484 -5.41 -18.18 19.57
C SER A 484 -5.25 -17.44 20.90
N GLY A 485 -4.06 -16.93 21.21
CA GLY A 485 -3.74 -16.17 22.42
C GLY A 485 -3.81 -14.65 22.26
N ASN A 486 -4.15 -14.13 21.09
CA ASN A 486 -4.06 -12.71 20.81
C ASN A 486 -5.12 -11.90 21.57
N ALA A 487 -4.70 -10.79 22.17
CA ALA A 487 -5.59 -9.86 22.84
C ALA A 487 -6.61 -9.25 21.84
N LYS A 488 -7.81 -8.94 22.34
CA LYS A 488 -8.91 -8.40 21.51
C LYS A 488 -8.63 -7.02 20.91
N GLY A 489 -7.72 -6.24 21.49
CA GLY A 489 -7.43 -4.87 21.08
C GLY A 489 -8.57 -3.89 21.37
N LYS A 490 -8.34 -2.61 21.04
CA LYS A 490 -9.33 -1.54 21.26
C LYS A 490 -9.86 -0.97 19.95
N PRO A 491 -11.10 -0.45 19.90
CA PRO A 491 -11.58 0.33 18.78
C PRO A 491 -10.77 1.63 18.62
N TYR A 492 -10.44 2.02 17.39
CA TYR A 492 -9.62 3.20 17.10
C TYR A 492 -10.16 4.50 17.71
N ARG A 493 -11.49 4.65 17.81
CA ARG A 493 -12.14 5.82 18.43
C ARG A 493 -11.84 5.97 19.93
N LYS A 494 -11.33 4.92 20.57
CA LYS A 494 -10.99 4.90 22.00
C LYS A 494 -9.48 4.96 22.27
N SER A 495 -8.65 5.05 21.23
CA SER A 495 -7.21 5.22 21.41
C SER A 495 -6.90 6.47 22.24
N PRO A 496 -5.80 6.48 23.01
CA PRO A 496 -5.41 7.66 23.76
C PRO A 496 -5.23 8.90 22.88
N VAL A 497 -5.47 10.08 23.43
CA VAL A 497 -5.01 11.32 22.81
C VAL A 497 -3.51 11.41 23.05
N PRO A 498 -2.68 11.63 22.04
CA PRO A 498 -1.24 11.68 22.23
C PRO A 498 -0.82 12.89 23.06
N LYS A 499 0.35 12.79 23.66
CA LYS A 499 1.04 13.93 24.26
C LYS A 499 1.33 14.97 23.19
N ARG A 500 1.55 16.23 23.62
CA ARG A 500 1.97 17.28 22.69
C ARG A 500 3.27 16.88 21.99
N GLN A 501 3.29 17.07 20.69
CA GLN A 501 4.44 16.73 19.85
C GLN A 501 5.27 17.99 19.55
N PRO A 502 6.58 17.87 19.29
CA PRO A 502 7.42 18.99 18.87
C PRO A 502 6.87 19.69 17.64
N ASN A 503 6.93 21.01 17.61
CA ASN A 503 6.58 21.79 16.42
C ASN A 503 7.75 21.88 15.44
N MET A 504 7.41 22.11 14.17
CA MET A 504 8.38 22.49 13.14
C MET A 504 9.09 23.79 13.56
N PRO A 505 10.43 23.81 13.56
CA PRO A 505 11.18 25.02 13.86
C PRO A 505 10.85 26.16 12.88
N ARG A 506 10.60 27.34 13.40
CA ARG A 506 10.32 28.54 12.58
C ARG A 506 9.16 28.38 11.57
N ALA A 507 8.13 27.61 11.89
CA ALA A 507 7.03 27.25 10.97
C ALA A 507 6.42 28.47 10.23
N THR A 508 6.29 29.63 10.90
CA THR A 508 5.74 30.87 10.30
C THR A 508 6.74 31.65 9.45
N ARG A 509 8.05 31.31 9.48
CA ARG A 509 9.12 32.06 8.80
C ARG A 509 9.93 31.21 7.82
N ALA A 510 9.85 29.89 7.93
CA ALA A 510 10.52 29.00 7.00
C ALA A 510 9.93 29.16 5.59
N LYS A 511 10.80 29.27 4.59
CA LYS A 511 10.34 29.32 3.19
C LYS A 511 9.49 28.09 2.87
N ALA A 512 8.50 28.26 2.00
CA ALA A 512 7.83 27.12 1.41
C ALA A 512 8.86 26.26 0.67
N GLN A 513 8.75 24.96 0.83
CA GLN A 513 9.61 24.02 0.13
C GLN A 513 8.71 22.89 -0.39
N PRO A 514 8.27 22.94 -1.64
CA PRO A 514 7.57 21.84 -2.27
C PRO A 514 8.36 20.53 -2.17
N ALA A 515 7.68 19.41 -2.23
CA ALA A 515 8.33 18.12 -2.12
C ALA A 515 9.04 17.74 -3.44
N GLY A 516 10.15 17.06 -3.33
CA GLY A 516 10.95 16.51 -4.43
C GLY A 516 11.60 15.22 -3.97
N ALA A 517 12.70 14.83 -4.61
CA ALA A 517 13.48 13.68 -4.14
C ALA A 517 13.95 13.91 -2.70
N PRO A 518 13.79 12.92 -1.81
CA PRO A 518 14.36 12.98 -0.47
C PRO A 518 15.90 12.99 -0.53
N ALA A 519 16.53 13.53 0.52
CA ALA A 519 17.98 13.41 0.65
C ALA A 519 18.36 11.94 0.87
N PRO A 520 19.46 11.46 0.27
CA PRO A 520 19.96 10.12 0.51
C PRO A 520 20.28 9.88 1.99
N VAL A 521 20.01 8.69 2.48
CA VAL A 521 20.33 8.28 3.85
C VAL A 521 21.81 7.85 3.92
N ASP A 522 22.57 8.43 4.84
CA ASP A 522 23.93 7.96 5.16
C ASP A 522 23.86 6.78 6.15
N LEU A 523 23.83 5.58 5.63
CA LEU A 523 23.79 4.36 6.44
C LEU A 523 25.05 4.14 7.29
N ALA A 524 26.19 4.75 6.89
CA ALA A 524 27.43 4.64 7.66
C ALA A 524 27.34 5.45 8.97
N ALA A 525 26.61 6.54 8.97
CA ALA A 525 26.40 7.36 10.17
C ALA A 525 25.38 6.76 11.15
N ILE A 526 24.57 5.77 10.72
CA ILE A 526 23.58 5.12 11.59
C ILE A 526 24.30 4.18 12.58
N THR A 527 23.88 4.25 13.84
CA THR A 527 24.32 3.37 14.91
C THR A 527 23.13 2.70 15.59
N VAL A 528 23.37 1.59 16.29
CA VAL A 528 22.32 0.98 17.11
C VAL A 528 21.87 1.99 18.17
N PRO A 529 20.57 2.35 18.22
CA PRO A 529 20.08 3.32 19.21
C PRO A 529 20.22 2.80 20.65
N ALA A 530 20.23 3.72 21.63
CA ALA A 530 20.19 3.36 23.04
C ALA A 530 18.88 2.63 23.39
N SER A 531 18.90 1.81 24.46
CA SER A 531 17.69 1.16 24.94
C SER A 531 16.64 2.19 25.35
N SER A 532 15.38 1.93 24.98
CA SER A 532 14.24 2.70 25.52
C SER A 532 14.10 2.41 27.02
N SER A 533 14.26 3.41 27.84
CA SER A 533 14.08 3.32 29.30
C SER A 533 12.62 3.11 29.69
#